data_116f9c8a0f1510ca107c16fb12696c9e
#
_entry.id   116f9c8a0f1510ca107c16fb12696c9e
#
_cell.length_a   1.000
_cell.length_b   1.000
_cell.length_c   1.000
_cell.angle_alpha   90.00
_cell.angle_beta   90.00
_cell.angle_gamma   90.00
#
_symmetry.space_group_name_H-M   'P 1'
#
loop_
_entity.id
_entity.type
_entity.pdbx_description
1 polymer ?
#
loop_
_entity_poly.entity_id
_entity_poly.type
_entity_poly.pdbx_seq_one_letter_code
_entity_poly.pdbx_strand_id
1 'polypeptide(L)'
;MIERKAKVAVNEWITHGNDAFLLTGARQIGKTYLIRQCLKESGYPYIEFNFIEQPELVNLFAGAKDAKELLMRLSVVAKEPLEQGKTIIFLDEIQEFKDIVTRIKFLVEDGTFRYIMSGSLLGVELNDLRSAPVGYLEIYDMYPLDFKEFVRAAGLKNDVILMLEDHFKKRNPVDDFIHSKMLDLFYLYLIVGGMPEAVAVYLETNDLGKVAKVHEKIIRLYKTDFSKYEKNYKLKLQEIYDAMPGQLDQKNKRFQLNAIEKGMSYDRLKNDFLWLKDAGVAIPVYNISEPKLPLIISENRNLFKLFFSDVGLLTSCYSNQVKLAILNKEKAINNGALFENVVAQELLAKRHKEYYFNSKQQGELDFVIELDGKVVPLEIKSGKDYKRHSALNNVLKNENYKIEEAYILSEGNIEIEGKRVYMPIYMIMFLENTELTNTIYKIDLDGLGE
;
A
#
# COMPACT_ATOMS: atom_id res chain seq x y z
N MET A 1 -2.10 -19.82 -8.86
CA MET A 1 -2.18 -18.40 -9.32
C MET A 1 -2.56 -17.56 -8.11
N ILE A 2 -1.89 -16.44 -7.87
CA ILE A 2 -2.17 -15.58 -6.70
C ILE A 2 -3.34 -14.67 -7.05
N GLU A 3 -4.42 -14.76 -6.26
CA GLU A 3 -5.58 -13.89 -6.40
C GLU A 3 -5.28 -12.52 -5.77
N ARG A 4 -5.62 -11.43 -6.48
CA ARG A 4 -5.36 -10.05 -6.04
C ARG A 4 -6.67 -9.27 -5.91
N LYS A 5 -6.79 -8.46 -4.84
CA LYS A 5 -7.94 -7.56 -4.65
C LYS A 5 -8.14 -6.61 -5.83
N ALA A 6 -7.06 -6.09 -6.38
CA ALA A 6 -7.08 -5.22 -7.55
C ALA A 6 -7.74 -5.85 -8.79
N LYS A 7 -7.85 -7.19 -8.87
CA LYS A 7 -8.55 -7.89 -9.95
C LYS A 7 -10.02 -7.47 -10.05
N VAL A 8 -10.66 -7.22 -8.93
CA VAL A 8 -12.08 -6.79 -8.90
C VAL A 8 -12.23 -5.46 -9.61
N ALA A 9 -11.43 -4.45 -9.24
CA ALA A 9 -11.50 -3.12 -9.86
C ALA A 9 -11.16 -3.14 -11.35
N VAL A 10 -10.14 -3.91 -11.76
CA VAL A 10 -9.79 -4.06 -13.19
C VAL A 10 -10.94 -4.71 -13.97
N ASN A 11 -11.57 -5.76 -13.44
CA ASN A 11 -12.70 -6.43 -14.09
C ASN A 11 -13.96 -5.55 -14.16
N GLU A 12 -14.26 -4.79 -13.10
CA GLU A 12 -15.34 -3.80 -13.10
C GLU A 12 -15.12 -2.75 -14.18
N TRP A 13 -13.91 -2.22 -14.28
CA TRP A 13 -13.56 -1.28 -15.33
C TRP A 13 -13.67 -1.92 -16.74
N ILE A 14 -13.17 -3.13 -16.93
CA ILE A 14 -13.29 -3.84 -18.23
C ILE A 14 -14.77 -3.99 -18.64
N THR A 15 -15.66 -4.17 -17.67
CA THR A 15 -17.10 -4.41 -17.94
C THR A 15 -17.89 -3.11 -18.12
N HIS A 16 -17.59 -2.08 -17.34
CA HIS A 16 -18.42 -0.88 -17.20
C HIS A 16 -17.67 0.45 -17.35
N GLY A 17 -16.32 0.44 -17.36
CA GLY A 17 -15.52 1.66 -17.38
C GLY A 17 -15.59 2.41 -18.71
N ASN A 18 -15.76 3.73 -18.63
CA ASN A 18 -15.74 4.65 -19.76
C ASN A 18 -14.50 5.55 -19.76
N ASP A 19 -14.03 5.94 -18.58
CA ASP A 19 -12.80 6.69 -18.41
C ASP A 19 -11.58 5.79 -18.60
N ALA A 20 -10.42 6.38 -18.83
CA ALA A 20 -9.18 5.60 -18.83
C ALA A 20 -8.89 5.08 -17.41
N PHE A 21 -8.37 3.86 -17.29
CA PHE A 21 -7.99 3.25 -16.02
C PHE A 21 -6.48 3.15 -15.88
N LEU A 22 -5.93 3.62 -14.77
CA LEU A 22 -4.51 3.58 -14.47
C LEU A 22 -4.24 2.74 -13.22
N LEU A 23 -3.58 1.60 -13.41
CA LEU A 23 -3.07 0.79 -12.31
C LEU A 23 -1.64 1.22 -11.96
N THR A 24 -1.48 1.89 -10.82
CA THR A 24 -0.19 2.41 -10.34
C THR A 24 0.29 1.64 -9.09
N GLY A 25 1.52 1.92 -8.65
CA GLY A 25 2.15 1.33 -7.47
C GLY A 25 3.60 0.93 -7.72
N ALA A 26 4.28 0.42 -6.69
CA ALA A 26 5.70 0.07 -6.71
C ALA A 26 6.06 -0.88 -7.88
N ARG A 27 7.35 -0.93 -8.22
CA ARG A 27 7.87 -1.95 -9.15
C ARG A 27 7.72 -3.35 -8.56
N GLN A 28 7.57 -4.35 -9.45
CA GLN A 28 7.53 -5.78 -9.11
C GLN A 28 6.30 -6.24 -8.29
N ILE A 29 5.24 -5.42 -8.20
CA ILE A 29 3.99 -5.82 -7.52
C ILE A 29 2.97 -6.51 -8.43
N GLY A 30 3.31 -6.74 -9.72
CA GLY A 30 2.52 -7.56 -10.66
C GLY A 30 1.45 -6.81 -11.44
N LYS A 31 1.54 -5.50 -11.64
CA LYS A 31 0.56 -4.68 -12.39
C LYS A 31 0.29 -5.19 -13.80
N THR A 32 1.34 -5.25 -14.64
CA THR A 32 1.27 -5.74 -16.02
C THR A 32 0.69 -7.16 -16.10
N TYR A 33 1.16 -8.04 -15.19
CA TYR A 33 0.66 -9.40 -15.11
C TYR A 33 -0.85 -9.46 -14.85
N LEU A 34 -1.33 -8.68 -13.88
CA LEU A 34 -2.75 -8.63 -13.51
C LEU A 34 -3.62 -8.12 -14.67
N ILE A 35 -3.21 -7.02 -15.31
CA ILE A 35 -3.95 -6.46 -16.45
C ILE A 35 -4.01 -7.46 -17.59
N ARG A 36 -2.88 -8.06 -18.00
CA ARG A 36 -2.83 -9.09 -19.05
C ARG A 36 -3.74 -10.27 -18.73
N GLN A 37 -3.78 -10.70 -17.47
CA GLN A 37 -4.64 -11.78 -17.02
C GLN A 37 -6.14 -11.40 -17.16
N CYS A 38 -6.54 -10.24 -16.64
CA CYS A 38 -7.92 -9.77 -16.72
C CYS A 38 -8.38 -9.59 -18.16
N LEU A 39 -7.54 -9.00 -19.01
CA LEU A 39 -7.84 -8.82 -20.44
C LEU A 39 -8.03 -10.17 -21.16
N LYS A 40 -7.17 -11.15 -20.90
CA LYS A 40 -7.31 -12.51 -21.43
C LYS A 40 -8.61 -13.19 -20.99
N GLU A 41 -8.94 -13.08 -19.70
CA GLU A 41 -10.14 -13.71 -19.13
C GLU A 41 -11.43 -13.03 -19.59
N SER A 42 -11.39 -11.74 -19.93
CA SER A 42 -12.56 -10.97 -20.34
C SER A 42 -13.09 -11.33 -21.72
N GLY A 43 -12.23 -11.85 -22.61
CA GLY A 43 -12.57 -12.14 -24.01
C GLY A 43 -12.71 -10.90 -24.91
N TYR A 44 -12.49 -9.69 -24.40
CA TYR A 44 -12.42 -8.48 -25.23
C TYR A 44 -11.14 -8.48 -26.08
N PRO A 45 -11.19 -8.04 -27.35
CA PRO A 45 -10.00 -7.81 -28.13
C PRO A 45 -9.17 -6.70 -27.46
N TYR A 46 -7.87 -6.90 -27.34
CA TYR A 46 -6.99 -5.89 -26.80
C TYR A 46 -5.66 -5.86 -27.52
N ILE A 47 -5.01 -4.71 -27.49
CA ILE A 47 -3.65 -4.54 -27.97
C ILE A 47 -2.81 -3.89 -26.89
N GLU A 48 -1.59 -4.34 -26.76
CA GLU A 48 -0.63 -3.84 -25.75
C GLU A 48 0.51 -3.11 -26.41
N PHE A 49 0.83 -1.93 -25.87
CA PHE A 49 2.00 -1.12 -26.19
C PHE A 49 2.84 -0.93 -24.92
N ASN A 50 4.02 -1.54 -24.89
CA ASN A 50 4.94 -1.42 -23.77
C ASN A 50 6.08 -0.46 -24.13
N PHE A 51 6.17 0.66 -23.42
CA PHE A 51 7.11 1.73 -23.73
C PHE A 51 8.57 1.44 -23.32
N ILE A 52 8.80 0.41 -22.48
CA ILE A 52 10.16 -0.09 -22.19
C ILE A 52 10.62 -1.06 -23.30
N GLU A 53 9.74 -1.98 -23.71
CA GLU A 53 10.06 -2.98 -24.74
C GLU A 53 10.13 -2.36 -26.15
N GLN A 54 9.39 -1.28 -26.39
CA GLN A 54 9.24 -0.59 -27.67
C GLN A 54 9.48 0.92 -27.52
N PRO A 55 10.69 1.35 -27.16
CA PRO A 55 10.99 2.77 -26.89
C PRO A 55 10.78 3.68 -28.11
N GLU A 56 10.79 3.14 -29.33
CA GLU A 56 10.48 3.88 -30.56
C GLU A 56 9.06 4.43 -30.60
N LEU A 57 8.12 3.79 -29.89
CA LEU A 57 6.72 4.25 -29.80
C LEU A 57 6.61 5.62 -29.10
N VAL A 58 7.50 5.91 -28.16
CA VAL A 58 7.52 7.21 -27.48
C VAL A 58 7.66 8.34 -28.49
N ASN A 59 8.64 8.23 -29.39
CA ASN A 59 8.90 9.25 -30.43
C ASN A 59 7.75 9.29 -31.45
N LEU A 60 7.22 8.13 -31.82
CA LEU A 60 6.13 8.02 -32.78
C LEU A 60 4.86 8.72 -32.25
N PHE A 61 4.51 8.50 -31.00
CA PHE A 61 3.30 9.05 -30.40
C PHE A 61 3.49 10.51 -29.94
N ALA A 62 4.66 10.88 -29.44
CA ALA A 62 4.96 12.25 -29.05
C ALA A 62 4.83 13.23 -30.22
N GLY A 63 5.16 12.80 -31.44
CA GLY A 63 5.03 13.61 -32.64
C GLY A 63 3.59 13.80 -33.16
N ALA A 64 2.57 13.17 -32.57
CA ALA A 64 1.17 13.35 -32.96
C ALA A 64 0.66 14.73 -32.52
N LYS A 65 -0.01 15.45 -33.42
CA LYS A 65 -0.51 16.82 -33.16
C LYS A 65 -1.83 16.82 -32.39
N ASP A 66 -2.66 15.81 -32.63
CA ASP A 66 -3.98 15.67 -32.03
C ASP A 66 -4.35 14.20 -31.79
N ALA A 67 -5.53 13.94 -31.21
CA ALA A 67 -6.02 12.59 -30.93
C ALA A 67 -6.19 11.75 -32.20
N LYS A 68 -6.68 12.33 -33.31
CA LYS A 68 -6.90 11.61 -34.58
C LYS A 68 -5.57 11.12 -35.16
N GLU A 69 -4.56 11.98 -35.17
CA GLU A 69 -3.23 11.59 -35.62
C GLU A 69 -2.62 10.52 -34.72
N LEU A 70 -2.81 10.63 -33.40
CA LEU A 70 -2.37 9.60 -32.45
C LEU A 70 -3.06 8.26 -32.69
N LEU A 71 -4.38 8.25 -32.85
CA LEU A 71 -5.16 7.03 -33.17
C LEU A 71 -4.76 6.42 -34.51
N MET A 72 -4.51 7.25 -35.53
CA MET A 72 -3.99 6.77 -36.81
C MET A 72 -2.62 6.10 -36.65
N ARG A 73 -1.71 6.69 -35.87
CA ARG A 73 -0.39 6.12 -35.61
C ARG A 73 -0.49 4.82 -34.81
N LEU A 74 -1.37 4.75 -33.79
CA LEU A 74 -1.68 3.53 -33.05
C LEU A 74 -2.17 2.42 -33.98
N SER A 75 -3.08 2.75 -34.90
CA SER A 75 -3.63 1.78 -35.85
C SER A 75 -2.58 1.27 -36.85
N VAL A 76 -1.60 2.08 -37.22
CA VAL A 76 -0.51 1.67 -38.14
C VAL A 76 0.46 0.70 -37.46
N VAL A 77 0.77 0.90 -36.17
CA VAL A 77 1.70 0.02 -35.42
C VAL A 77 1.00 -1.19 -34.79
N ALA A 78 -0.34 -1.18 -34.75
CA ALA A 78 -1.10 -2.31 -34.27
C ALA A 78 -0.88 -3.53 -35.20
N LYS A 79 -0.51 -4.67 -34.61
CA LYS A 79 -0.30 -5.92 -35.36
C LYS A 79 -1.60 -6.60 -35.77
N GLU A 80 -2.70 -6.24 -35.11
CA GLU A 80 -4.03 -6.79 -35.31
C GLU A 80 -5.03 -5.68 -35.61
N PRO A 81 -6.13 -5.96 -36.33
CA PRO A 81 -7.17 -4.99 -36.62
C PRO A 81 -7.79 -4.44 -35.32
N LEU A 82 -7.94 -3.13 -35.24
CA LEU A 82 -8.62 -2.47 -34.11
C LEU A 82 -10.12 -2.36 -34.42
N GLU A 83 -10.95 -2.96 -33.55
CA GLU A 83 -12.41 -2.86 -33.63
C GLU A 83 -12.89 -1.68 -32.81
N GLN A 84 -13.45 -0.65 -33.49
CA GLN A 84 -14.00 0.53 -32.84
C GLN A 84 -15.08 0.15 -31.80
N GLY A 85 -15.02 0.75 -30.61
CA GLY A 85 -15.94 0.50 -29.50
C GLY A 85 -15.76 -0.83 -28.77
N LYS A 86 -14.85 -1.72 -29.24
CA LYS A 86 -14.60 -3.01 -28.60
C LYS A 86 -13.18 -3.20 -28.12
N THR A 87 -12.19 -2.82 -28.94
CA THR A 87 -10.77 -3.02 -28.61
C THR A 87 -10.36 -2.19 -27.40
N ILE A 88 -9.69 -2.83 -26.46
CA ILE A 88 -9.06 -2.17 -25.33
C ILE A 88 -7.59 -1.92 -25.66
N ILE A 89 -7.14 -0.67 -25.50
CA ILE A 89 -5.73 -0.30 -25.66
C ILE A 89 -5.06 -0.36 -24.30
N PHE A 90 -4.10 -1.27 -24.14
CA PHE A 90 -3.28 -1.38 -22.96
C PHE A 90 -1.94 -0.65 -23.18
N LEU A 91 -1.71 0.40 -22.41
CA LEU A 91 -0.48 1.19 -22.41
C LEU A 91 0.34 0.86 -21.17
N ASP A 92 1.40 0.09 -21.33
CA ASP A 92 2.23 -0.42 -20.24
C ASP A 92 3.51 0.41 -20.09
N GLU A 93 3.96 0.57 -18.83
CA GLU A 93 5.14 1.32 -18.43
C GLU A 93 5.10 2.80 -18.89
N ILE A 94 3.95 3.46 -18.64
CA ILE A 94 3.68 4.82 -19.14
C ILE A 94 4.59 5.90 -18.55
N GLN A 95 5.38 5.62 -17.49
CA GLN A 95 6.41 6.54 -16.99
C GLN A 95 7.51 6.84 -18.02
N GLU A 96 7.69 5.97 -19.00
CA GLU A 96 8.63 6.23 -20.12
C GLU A 96 8.01 7.18 -21.17
N PHE A 97 6.68 7.41 -21.13
CA PHE A 97 5.96 8.35 -22.00
C PHE A 97 4.93 9.17 -21.22
N LYS A 98 5.41 10.08 -20.37
CA LYS A 98 4.57 10.91 -19.48
C LYS A 98 3.50 11.73 -20.19
N ASP A 99 3.80 12.23 -21.40
CA ASP A 99 2.86 13.03 -22.18
C ASP A 99 1.57 12.31 -22.51
N ILE A 100 1.55 10.96 -22.50
CA ILE A 100 0.34 10.18 -22.76
C ILE A 100 -0.74 10.45 -21.70
N VAL A 101 -0.35 10.67 -20.45
CA VAL A 101 -1.31 10.96 -19.36
C VAL A 101 -2.03 12.28 -19.61
N THR A 102 -1.34 13.30 -20.15
CA THR A 102 -1.99 14.56 -20.53
C THR A 102 -2.89 14.39 -21.76
N ARG A 103 -2.51 13.51 -22.68
CA ARG A 103 -3.23 13.27 -23.94
C ARG A 103 -4.42 12.34 -23.77
N ILE A 104 -4.46 11.55 -22.69
CA ILE A 104 -5.50 10.53 -22.47
C ILE A 104 -6.92 11.14 -22.47
N LYS A 105 -7.06 12.37 -21.97
CA LYS A 105 -8.32 13.11 -22.03
C LYS A 105 -8.91 13.14 -23.44
N PHE A 106 -8.13 13.54 -24.42
CA PHE A 106 -8.59 13.66 -25.81
C PHE A 106 -8.87 12.32 -26.46
N LEU A 107 -8.18 11.25 -26.03
CA LEU A 107 -8.41 9.89 -26.49
C LEU A 107 -9.72 9.32 -25.91
N VAL A 108 -10.03 9.63 -24.66
CA VAL A 108 -11.29 9.24 -24.01
C VAL A 108 -12.47 10.03 -24.60
N GLU A 109 -12.30 11.37 -24.83
CA GLU A 109 -13.32 12.20 -25.47
C GLU A 109 -13.66 11.75 -26.89
N ASP A 110 -12.70 11.26 -27.65
CA ASP A 110 -12.91 10.70 -29.00
C ASP A 110 -13.80 9.44 -28.96
N GLY A 111 -13.69 8.64 -27.89
CA GLY A 111 -14.55 7.49 -27.62
C GLY A 111 -14.36 6.29 -28.58
N THR A 112 -13.32 6.32 -29.43
CA THR A 112 -13.07 5.23 -30.39
C THR A 112 -12.65 3.95 -29.70
N PHE A 113 -11.81 4.05 -28.64
CA PHE A 113 -11.31 2.90 -27.88
C PHE A 113 -11.38 3.16 -26.38
N ARG A 114 -11.24 2.10 -25.59
CA ARG A 114 -11.06 2.18 -24.14
C ARG A 114 -9.58 1.98 -23.80
N TYR A 115 -9.13 2.64 -22.73
CA TYR A 115 -7.71 2.68 -22.38
C TYR A 115 -7.48 2.19 -20.97
N ILE A 116 -6.63 1.16 -20.82
CA ILE A 116 -6.10 0.73 -19.54
C ILE A 116 -4.59 0.97 -19.54
N MET A 117 -4.07 1.47 -18.45
CA MET A 117 -2.67 1.88 -18.34
C MET A 117 -2.03 1.25 -17.12
N SER A 118 -0.74 0.99 -17.20
CA SER A 118 0.05 0.68 -16.02
C SER A 118 1.36 1.46 -16.01
N GLY A 119 1.84 1.74 -14.81
CA GLY A 119 3.15 2.37 -14.64
C GLY A 119 3.63 2.31 -13.20
N SER A 120 4.94 2.33 -13.05
CA SER A 120 5.60 2.44 -11.76
C SER A 120 6.12 3.86 -11.57
N LEU A 121 6.33 4.30 -10.32
CA LEU A 121 6.87 5.63 -10.00
C LEU A 121 5.99 6.81 -10.45
N LEU A 122 4.76 6.55 -10.87
CA LEU A 122 3.88 7.59 -11.42
C LEU A 122 3.45 8.64 -10.38
N GLY A 123 3.39 8.28 -9.10
CA GLY A 123 3.14 9.26 -8.03
C GLY A 123 4.15 10.42 -8.04
N VAL A 124 5.43 10.12 -8.33
CA VAL A 124 6.48 11.14 -8.46
C VAL A 124 6.28 11.99 -9.70
N GLU A 125 5.88 11.35 -10.78
CA GLU A 125 5.88 11.97 -12.13
C GLU A 125 4.56 12.67 -12.44
N LEU A 126 3.43 12.23 -11.84
CA LEU A 126 2.14 12.91 -11.97
C LEU A 126 2.14 14.31 -11.32
N ASN A 127 2.97 14.53 -10.30
CA ASN A 127 3.14 15.86 -9.70
C ASN A 127 3.80 16.87 -10.64
N ASP A 128 4.54 16.41 -11.65
CA ASP A 128 5.21 17.25 -12.68
C ASP A 128 4.34 17.48 -13.92
N LEU A 129 3.14 16.87 -14.01
CA LEU A 129 2.26 17.02 -15.14
C LEU A 129 1.65 18.44 -15.18
N ARG A 130 1.73 19.08 -16.34
CA ARG A 130 1.14 20.41 -16.61
C ARG A 130 -0.38 20.43 -16.44
N SER A 131 -1.06 19.29 -16.54
CA SER A 131 -2.51 19.14 -16.41
C SER A 131 -2.85 17.69 -16.10
N ALA A 132 -3.34 17.42 -14.89
CA ALA A 132 -3.98 16.14 -14.58
C ALA A 132 -5.32 16.05 -15.35
N PRO A 133 -5.63 14.96 -16.03
CA PRO A 133 -6.89 14.77 -16.77
C PRO A 133 -8.03 14.44 -15.79
N VAL A 134 -8.40 15.40 -14.94
CA VAL A 134 -9.49 15.26 -13.97
C VAL A 134 -10.79 14.93 -14.71
N GLY A 135 -11.48 13.87 -14.30
CA GLY A 135 -12.73 13.41 -14.89
C GLY A 135 -12.60 12.50 -16.11
N TYR A 136 -11.38 12.10 -16.49
CA TYR A 136 -11.11 11.20 -17.63
C TYR A 136 -10.19 10.03 -17.27
N LEU A 137 -9.74 9.99 -16.02
CA LEU A 137 -8.76 9.02 -15.55
C LEU A 137 -9.14 8.52 -14.16
N GLU A 138 -9.43 7.24 -14.05
CA GLU A 138 -9.57 6.51 -12.80
C GLU A 138 -8.21 5.94 -12.40
N ILE A 139 -7.73 6.26 -11.20
CA ILE A 139 -6.45 5.80 -10.69
C ILE A 139 -6.68 4.79 -9.57
N TYR A 140 -6.07 3.61 -9.70
CA TYR A 140 -6.09 2.58 -8.68
C TYR A 140 -4.67 2.26 -8.23
N ASP A 141 -4.41 2.45 -6.93
CA ASP A 141 -3.14 2.12 -6.30
C ASP A 141 -3.11 0.64 -5.92
N MET A 142 -2.12 -0.08 -6.45
CA MET A 142 -1.85 -1.47 -6.12
C MET A 142 -0.66 -1.56 -5.16
N TYR A 143 -0.79 -2.39 -4.13
CA TYR A 143 0.21 -2.60 -3.09
C TYR A 143 0.79 -4.02 -3.16
N PRO A 144 1.88 -4.36 -2.46
CA PRO A 144 2.26 -5.75 -2.20
C PRO A 144 1.06 -6.55 -1.65
N LEU A 145 1.10 -7.88 -1.70
CA LEU A 145 0.04 -8.70 -1.11
C LEU A 145 -0.13 -8.33 0.36
N ASP A 146 -1.36 -8.03 0.75
CA ASP A 146 -1.70 -7.94 2.17
C ASP A 146 -1.76 -9.34 2.81
N PHE A 147 -1.88 -9.40 4.12
CA PHE A 147 -1.89 -10.68 4.83
C PHE A 147 -3.07 -11.58 4.42
N LYS A 148 -4.25 -11.00 4.11
CA LYS A 148 -5.42 -11.74 3.63
C LYS A 148 -5.18 -12.36 2.25
N GLU A 149 -4.54 -11.63 1.34
CA GLU A 149 -4.12 -12.15 0.03
C GLU A 149 -3.04 -13.24 0.17
N PHE A 150 -2.08 -13.03 1.10
CA PHE A 150 -1.01 -14.00 1.37
C PHE A 150 -1.55 -15.33 1.91
N VAL A 151 -2.42 -15.32 2.93
CA VAL A 151 -2.96 -16.57 3.50
C VAL A 151 -3.86 -17.32 2.51
N ARG A 152 -4.59 -16.61 1.65
CA ARG A 152 -5.33 -17.22 0.54
C ARG A 152 -4.39 -17.90 -0.44
N ALA A 153 -3.32 -17.22 -0.84
CA ALA A 153 -2.30 -17.79 -1.73
C ALA A 153 -1.62 -19.00 -1.09
N ALA A 154 -1.40 -18.99 0.22
CA ALA A 154 -0.88 -20.12 1.00
C ALA A 154 -1.88 -21.29 1.16
N GLY A 155 -3.10 -21.17 0.65
CA GLY A 155 -4.09 -22.25 0.63
C GLY A 155 -5.07 -22.24 1.81
N LEU A 156 -5.14 -21.17 2.61
CA LEU A 156 -6.16 -21.04 3.65
C LEU A 156 -7.55 -20.98 3.02
N LYS A 157 -8.44 -21.89 3.46
CA LYS A 157 -9.80 -21.98 2.93
C LYS A 157 -10.61 -20.72 3.24
N ASN A 158 -11.46 -20.32 2.32
CA ASN A 158 -12.27 -19.11 2.47
C ASN A 158 -13.23 -19.21 3.68
N ASP A 159 -13.76 -20.40 4.00
CA ASP A 159 -14.62 -20.61 5.16
C ASP A 159 -13.91 -20.27 6.47
N VAL A 160 -12.61 -20.57 6.57
CA VAL A 160 -11.80 -20.20 7.75
C VAL A 160 -11.62 -18.69 7.82
N ILE A 161 -11.41 -18.02 6.70
CA ILE A 161 -11.30 -16.56 6.64
C ILE A 161 -12.60 -15.90 7.07
N LEU A 162 -13.75 -16.39 6.57
CA LEU A 162 -15.07 -15.89 6.96
C LEU A 162 -15.38 -16.12 8.44
N MET A 163 -15.00 -17.28 8.96
CA MET A 163 -15.13 -17.57 10.40
C MET A 163 -14.27 -16.59 11.24
N LEU A 164 -13.01 -16.35 10.85
CA LEU A 164 -12.15 -15.39 11.55
C LEU A 164 -12.71 -13.97 11.48
N GLU A 165 -13.29 -13.58 10.34
CA GLU A 165 -13.97 -12.29 10.19
C GLU A 165 -15.19 -12.16 11.09
N ASP A 166 -15.98 -13.23 11.26
CA ASP A 166 -17.11 -13.26 12.19
C ASP A 166 -16.63 -13.13 13.65
N HIS A 167 -15.54 -13.83 14.04
CA HIS A 167 -14.91 -13.68 15.35
C HIS A 167 -14.41 -12.24 15.59
N PHE A 168 -13.79 -11.62 14.59
CA PHE A 168 -13.37 -10.21 14.64
C PHE A 168 -14.56 -9.28 14.89
N LYS A 169 -15.65 -9.41 14.11
CA LYS A 169 -16.86 -8.58 14.22
C LYS A 169 -17.59 -8.78 15.56
N LYS A 170 -17.71 -10.02 15.99
CA LYS A 170 -18.39 -10.38 17.27
C LYS A 170 -17.49 -10.28 18.49
N ARG A 171 -16.18 -10.04 18.26
CA ARG A 171 -15.17 -9.97 19.33
C ARG A 171 -15.10 -11.22 20.19
N ASN A 172 -15.27 -12.38 19.57
CA ASN A 172 -15.20 -13.68 20.21
C ASN A 172 -13.79 -14.26 20.08
N PRO A 173 -13.24 -14.91 21.12
CA PRO A 173 -11.96 -15.61 21.04
C PRO A 173 -11.95 -16.65 19.91
N VAL A 174 -10.83 -16.76 19.21
CA VAL A 174 -10.60 -17.79 18.19
C VAL A 174 -10.18 -19.08 18.87
N ASP A 175 -10.57 -20.23 18.30
CA ASP A 175 -10.10 -21.54 18.75
C ASP A 175 -8.56 -21.59 18.80
N ASP A 176 -7.99 -22.16 19.88
CA ASP A 176 -6.55 -22.11 20.14
C ASP A 176 -5.70 -22.76 19.04
N PHE A 177 -6.20 -23.84 18.42
CA PHE A 177 -5.50 -24.49 17.31
C PHE A 177 -5.45 -23.59 16.08
N ILE A 178 -6.58 -22.98 15.71
CA ILE A 178 -6.67 -22.06 14.59
C ILE A 178 -5.83 -20.81 14.86
N HIS A 179 -5.93 -20.25 16.07
CA HIS A 179 -5.13 -19.12 16.51
C HIS A 179 -3.63 -19.37 16.36
N SER A 180 -3.15 -20.54 16.84
CA SER A 180 -1.73 -20.93 16.71
C SER A 180 -1.31 -21.04 15.25
N LYS A 181 -2.14 -21.64 14.38
CA LYS A 181 -1.84 -21.75 12.94
C LYS A 181 -1.80 -20.41 12.22
N MET A 182 -2.70 -19.50 12.60
CA MET A 182 -2.70 -18.14 12.05
C MET A 182 -1.47 -17.35 12.48
N LEU A 183 -0.98 -17.53 13.71
CA LEU A 183 0.28 -16.96 14.15
C LEU A 183 1.48 -17.56 13.39
N ASP A 184 1.49 -18.88 13.11
CA ASP A 184 2.53 -19.49 12.28
C ASP A 184 2.58 -18.87 10.89
N LEU A 185 1.41 -18.67 10.25
CA LEU A 185 1.30 -17.98 8.94
C LEU A 185 1.73 -16.51 9.02
N PHE A 186 1.41 -15.83 10.12
CA PHE A 186 1.83 -14.45 10.31
C PHE A 186 3.35 -14.32 10.44
N TYR A 187 4.00 -15.18 11.21
CA TYR A 187 5.46 -15.21 11.32
C TYR A 187 6.14 -15.58 9.99
N LEU A 188 5.54 -16.46 9.22
CA LEU A 188 6.00 -16.75 7.86
C LEU A 188 5.90 -15.51 6.96
N TYR A 189 4.78 -14.77 7.06
CA TYR A 189 4.58 -13.53 6.31
C TYR A 189 5.61 -12.45 6.69
N LEU A 190 6.07 -12.38 7.95
CA LEU A 190 7.15 -11.47 8.33
C LEU A 190 8.44 -11.73 7.51
N ILE A 191 8.67 -12.95 7.07
CA ILE A 191 9.88 -13.33 6.33
C ILE A 191 9.66 -13.26 4.81
N VAL A 192 8.55 -13.79 4.32
CA VAL A 192 8.24 -13.85 2.88
C VAL A 192 7.76 -12.50 2.35
N GLY A 193 7.01 -11.75 3.18
CA GLY A 193 6.36 -10.51 2.77
C GLY A 193 5.24 -10.70 1.77
N GLY A 194 4.85 -9.60 1.14
CA GLY A 194 3.78 -9.53 0.14
C GLY A 194 4.27 -9.28 -1.29
N MET A 195 5.59 -9.31 -1.56
CA MET A 195 6.07 -9.17 -2.93
C MET A 195 5.69 -10.39 -3.77
N PRO A 196 4.93 -10.25 -4.88
CA PRO A 196 4.34 -11.40 -5.60
C PRO A 196 5.35 -12.46 -6.05
N GLU A 197 6.52 -12.05 -6.54
CA GLU A 197 7.58 -12.98 -6.95
C GLU A 197 8.12 -13.76 -5.75
N ALA A 198 8.29 -13.11 -4.59
CA ALA A 198 8.74 -13.76 -3.37
C ALA A 198 7.70 -14.77 -2.84
N VAL A 199 6.43 -14.39 -2.83
CA VAL A 199 5.33 -15.28 -2.44
C VAL A 199 5.23 -16.47 -3.40
N ALA A 200 5.27 -16.25 -4.72
CA ALA A 200 5.20 -17.32 -5.72
C ALA A 200 6.36 -18.33 -5.56
N VAL A 201 7.59 -17.83 -5.41
CA VAL A 201 8.78 -18.67 -5.20
C VAL A 201 8.67 -19.46 -3.90
N TYR A 202 8.15 -18.85 -2.82
CA TYR A 202 7.92 -19.59 -1.58
C TYR A 202 6.90 -20.71 -1.76
N LEU A 203 5.73 -20.40 -2.36
CA LEU A 203 4.66 -21.40 -2.56
C LEU A 203 5.07 -22.55 -3.46
N GLU A 204 5.95 -22.31 -4.44
CA GLU A 204 6.47 -23.34 -5.34
C GLU A 204 7.54 -24.21 -4.68
N THR A 205 8.40 -23.63 -3.85
CA THR A 205 9.64 -24.30 -3.42
C THR A 205 9.78 -24.52 -1.92
N ASN A 206 9.01 -23.83 -1.09
CA ASN A 206 9.16 -23.72 0.37
C ASN A 206 10.58 -23.34 0.81
N ASP A 207 11.36 -22.69 -0.06
CA ASP A 207 12.78 -22.36 0.13
C ASP A 207 12.96 -20.87 0.43
N LEU A 208 13.20 -20.54 1.70
CA LEU A 208 13.45 -19.18 2.14
C LEU A 208 14.77 -18.58 1.61
N GLY A 209 15.73 -19.41 1.24
CA GLY A 209 16.96 -18.94 0.61
C GLY A 209 16.70 -18.41 -0.81
N LYS A 210 15.76 -19.03 -1.55
CA LYS A 210 15.31 -18.52 -2.84
C LYS A 210 14.51 -17.22 -2.69
N VAL A 211 13.64 -17.14 -1.67
CA VAL A 211 12.91 -15.91 -1.33
C VAL A 211 13.87 -14.76 -1.05
N ALA A 212 14.92 -15.00 -0.25
CA ALA A 212 15.93 -13.99 0.06
C ALA A 212 16.60 -13.43 -1.22
N LYS A 213 16.91 -14.27 -2.21
CA LYS A 213 17.47 -13.85 -3.50
C LYS A 213 16.50 -12.96 -4.29
N VAL A 214 15.20 -13.25 -4.21
CA VAL A 214 14.18 -12.39 -4.82
C VAL A 214 14.16 -11.01 -4.15
N HIS A 215 14.17 -10.95 -2.83
CA HIS A 215 14.22 -9.68 -2.09
C HIS A 215 15.48 -8.87 -2.43
N GLU A 216 16.66 -9.51 -2.47
CA GLU A 216 17.92 -8.86 -2.87
C GLU A 216 17.82 -8.25 -4.28
N LYS A 217 17.23 -8.98 -5.24
CA LYS A 217 16.96 -8.50 -6.60
C LYS A 217 16.06 -7.27 -6.60
N ILE A 218 14.96 -7.30 -5.84
CA ILE A 218 14.00 -6.19 -5.75
C ILE A 218 14.66 -4.94 -5.15
N ILE A 219 15.37 -5.09 -4.02
CA ILE A 219 16.09 -3.97 -3.38
C ILE A 219 17.12 -3.37 -4.33
N ARG A 220 17.85 -4.21 -5.08
CA ARG A 220 18.81 -3.73 -6.09
C ARG A 220 18.13 -2.93 -7.18
N LEU A 221 16.94 -3.35 -7.63
CA LEU A 221 16.15 -2.60 -8.61
C LEU A 221 15.71 -1.25 -8.06
N TYR A 222 15.20 -1.19 -6.82
CA TYR A 222 14.84 0.08 -6.17
C TYR A 222 16.03 1.03 -6.08
N LYS A 223 17.20 0.54 -5.64
CA LYS A 223 18.43 1.34 -5.59
C LYS A 223 18.91 1.82 -6.98
N THR A 224 18.63 1.04 -8.01
CA THR A 224 18.89 1.46 -9.42
C THR A 224 17.96 2.59 -9.82
N ASP A 225 16.68 2.54 -9.43
CA ASP A 225 15.73 3.62 -9.73
C ASP A 225 16.08 4.92 -9.00
N PHE A 226 16.55 4.84 -7.73
CA PHE A 226 17.09 6.02 -7.03
C PHE A 226 18.18 6.71 -7.85
N SER A 227 18.93 5.95 -8.65
CA SER A 227 20.00 6.46 -9.49
C SER A 227 19.57 7.17 -10.75
N LYS A 228 18.34 6.93 -11.23
CA LYS A 228 17.75 7.59 -12.38
C LYS A 228 17.18 8.96 -12.02
N TYR A 229 16.81 9.13 -10.76
CA TYR A 229 16.43 10.42 -10.21
C TYR A 229 17.69 11.30 -10.09
N GLU A 230 17.57 12.61 -10.20
CA GLU A 230 18.68 13.57 -10.36
C GLU A 230 19.97 13.21 -9.62
N LYS A 231 21.15 13.37 -10.28
CA LYS A 231 22.47 12.94 -9.76
C LYS A 231 22.78 13.41 -8.34
N ASN A 232 22.25 14.57 -7.92
CA ASN A 232 22.46 15.14 -6.57
C ASN A 232 21.58 14.51 -5.48
N TYR A 233 20.46 13.86 -5.83
CA TYR A 233 19.50 13.26 -4.88
C TYR A 233 19.72 11.78 -4.69
N LYS A 234 20.40 11.10 -5.62
CA LYS A 234 20.62 9.66 -5.60
C LYS A 234 21.20 9.14 -4.29
N LEU A 235 22.25 9.78 -3.77
CA LEU A 235 22.92 9.33 -2.55
C LEU A 235 21.99 9.48 -1.34
N LYS A 236 21.23 10.56 -1.26
CA LYS A 236 20.31 10.82 -0.14
C LYS A 236 19.16 9.81 -0.08
N LEU A 237 18.52 9.50 -1.21
CA LEU A 237 17.47 8.49 -1.28
C LEU A 237 17.98 7.11 -0.81
N GLN A 238 19.17 6.73 -1.25
CA GLN A 238 19.78 5.47 -0.85
C GLN A 238 20.14 5.46 0.64
N GLU A 239 20.74 6.54 1.16
CA GLU A 239 21.08 6.68 2.57
C GLU A 239 19.84 6.64 3.47
N ILE A 240 18.75 7.32 3.06
CA ILE A 240 17.47 7.28 3.78
C ILE A 240 16.95 5.85 3.83
N TYR A 241 16.89 5.17 2.67
CA TYR A 241 16.39 3.80 2.57
C TYR A 241 17.23 2.82 3.41
N ASP A 242 18.55 2.94 3.36
CA ASP A 242 19.49 2.08 4.11
C ASP A 242 19.44 2.36 5.63
N ALA A 243 19.07 3.57 6.05
CA ALA A 243 18.92 3.92 7.47
C ALA A 243 17.60 3.41 8.09
N MET A 244 16.57 3.15 7.28
CA MET A 244 15.22 2.80 7.78
C MET A 244 15.22 1.61 8.76
N PRO A 245 15.89 0.46 8.52
CA PRO A 245 15.86 -0.67 9.45
C PRO A 245 16.37 -0.30 10.84
N GLY A 246 17.50 0.42 10.89
CA GLY A 246 18.10 0.86 12.17
C GLY A 246 17.26 1.91 12.90
N GLN A 247 16.52 2.75 12.17
CA GLN A 247 15.62 3.74 12.77
C GLN A 247 14.37 3.09 13.38
N LEU A 248 13.83 2.07 12.73
CA LEU A 248 12.64 1.33 13.19
C LEU A 248 12.92 0.47 14.43
N ASP A 249 14.17 0.04 14.67
CA ASP A 249 14.55 -0.75 15.84
C ASP A 249 14.88 0.11 17.08
N GLN A 250 14.93 1.44 16.94
CA GLN A 250 15.16 2.33 18.07
C GLN A 250 13.94 2.45 18.97
N LYS A 251 14.17 2.75 20.26
CA LYS A 251 13.10 3.01 21.24
C LYS A 251 12.18 4.16 20.78
N ASN A 252 12.74 5.19 20.17
CA ASN A 252 12.00 6.25 19.50
C ASN A 252 12.09 6.00 17.99
N LYS A 253 11.05 5.46 17.41
CA LYS A 253 10.97 5.10 15.97
C LYS A 253 10.75 6.30 15.04
N ARG A 254 10.69 7.51 15.57
CA ARG A 254 10.67 8.74 14.78
C ARG A 254 11.94 8.83 13.96
N PHE A 255 11.81 9.05 12.65
CA PHE A 255 12.95 9.16 11.76
C PHE A 255 13.86 10.33 12.13
N GLN A 256 15.12 10.03 12.44
CA GLN A 256 16.12 11.01 12.88
C GLN A 256 16.89 11.54 11.66
N LEU A 257 16.56 12.74 11.21
CA LEU A 257 17.18 13.37 10.03
C LEU A 257 18.70 13.55 10.18
N ASN A 258 19.17 13.80 11.41
CA ASN A 258 20.60 13.91 11.72
C ASN A 258 21.39 12.61 11.49
N ALA A 259 20.71 11.46 11.36
CA ALA A 259 21.37 10.19 11.01
C ALA A 259 21.80 10.14 9.53
N ILE A 260 21.17 10.97 8.68
CA ILE A 260 21.54 11.10 7.26
C ILE A 260 22.65 12.15 7.13
N GLU A 261 22.40 13.36 7.64
CA GLU A 261 23.37 14.44 7.57
C GLU A 261 23.17 15.38 8.79
N LYS A 262 24.25 15.76 9.46
CA LYS A 262 24.20 16.63 10.64
C LYS A 262 23.63 18.01 10.28
N GLY A 263 22.62 18.46 11.04
CA GLY A 263 21.96 19.74 10.80
C GLY A 263 20.92 19.73 9.69
N MET A 264 20.52 18.54 9.21
CA MET A 264 19.49 18.39 8.19
C MET A 264 18.10 18.70 8.75
N SER A 265 17.28 19.43 7.95
CA SER A 265 15.87 19.71 8.25
C SER A 265 14.93 18.95 7.32
N TYR A 266 13.67 18.76 7.75
CA TYR A 266 12.63 18.14 6.92
C TYR A 266 12.46 18.86 5.58
N ASP A 267 12.45 20.19 5.56
CA ASP A 267 12.23 20.96 4.32
C ASP A 267 13.28 20.67 3.24
N ARG A 268 14.50 20.31 3.65
CA ARG A 268 15.59 19.95 2.71
C ARG A 268 15.43 18.54 2.15
N LEU A 269 14.83 17.60 2.89
CA LEU A 269 14.65 16.19 2.49
C LEU A 269 13.20 15.88 2.11
N LYS A 270 12.30 16.86 2.15
CA LYS A 270 10.88 16.66 1.88
C LYS A 270 10.63 15.99 0.53
N ASN A 271 11.32 16.41 -0.51
CA ASN A 271 11.17 15.83 -1.86
C ASN A 271 11.67 14.38 -1.90
N ASP A 272 12.73 14.04 -1.14
CA ASP A 272 13.26 12.68 -1.07
C ASP A 272 12.25 11.74 -0.38
N PHE A 273 11.62 12.18 0.72
CA PHE A 273 10.57 11.40 1.38
C PHE A 273 9.32 11.27 0.54
N LEU A 274 8.89 12.34 -0.14
CA LEU A 274 7.77 12.29 -1.07
C LEU A 274 8.08 11.32 -2.21
N TRP A 275 9.30 11.36 -2.75
CA TRP A 275 9.73 10.42 -3.79
C TRP A 275 9.63 8.96 -3.32
N LEU A 276 10.17 8.62 -2.15
CA LEU A 276 10.11 7.26 -1.61
C LEU A 276 8.67 6.78 -1.39
N LYS A 277 7.79 7.68 -0.90
CA LYS A 277 6.36 7.42 -0.76
C LYS A 277 5.70 7.18 -2.11
N ASP A 278 5.86 8.12 -3.03
CA ASP A 278 5.18 8.12 -4.33
C ASP A 278 5.71 7.00 -5.24
N ALA A 279 6.97 6.58 -5.04
CA ALA A 279 7.54 5.37 -5.64
C ALA A 279 6.97 4.07 -5.03
N GLY A 280 6.24 4.16 -3.93
CA GLY A 280 5.67 3.01 -3.22
C GLY A 280 6.70 2.13 -2.53
N VAL A 281 7.90 2.67 -2.18
CA VAL A 281 8.96 1.90 -1.52
C VAL A 281 9.04 2.14 -0.02
N ALA A 282 8.43 3.23 0.46
CA ALA A 282 8.35 3.54 1.89
C ALA A 282 6.99 4.15 2.26
N ILE A 283 6.62 4.00 3.54
CA ILE A 283 5.36 4.44 4.11
C ILE A 283 5.66 5.46 5.22
N PRO A 284 5.48 6.77 4.98
CA PRO A 284 5.60 7.77 6.02
C PRO A 284 4.32 7.83 6.86
N VAL A 285 4.46 7.65 8.17
CA VAL A 285 3.39 7.81 9.16
C VAL A 285 3.67 9.09 9.95
N TYR A 286 2.81 10.09 9.80
CA TYR A 286 3.02 11.42 10.37
C TYR A 286 2.48 11.52 11.81
N ASN A 287 3.10 12.39 12.61
CA ASN A 287 2.61 12.70 13.94
C ASN A 287 1.34 13.55 13.88
N ILE A 288 0.45 13.34 14.85
CA ILE A 288 -0.63 14.26 15.17
C ILE A 288 -0.43 14.87 16.56
N SER A 289 -0.78 16.14 16.71
CA SER A 289 -0.69 16.82 18.01
C SER A 289 -1.84 16.49 18.95
N GLU A 290 -3.00 16.12 18.40
CA GLU A 290 -4.20 15.71 19.14
C GLU A 290 -4.93 14.58 18.40
N PRO A 291 -5.30 13.49 19.09
CA PRO A 291 -6.11 12.40 18.50
C PRO A 291 -7.60 12.77 18.51
N LYS A 292 -7.98 13.75 17.66
CA LYS A 292 -9.35 14.25 17.48
C LYS A 292 -9.72 14.32 16.01
N LEU A 293 -10.98 14.05 15.70
CA LEU A 293 -11.52 14.18 14.34
C LEU A 293 -11.61 15.66 13.91
N PRO A 294 -11.34 15.96 12.64
CA PRO A 294 -10.61 15.17 11.67
C PRO A 294 -9.11 15.15 11.99
N LEU A 295 -8.48 13.96 11.99
CA LEU A 295 -7.06 13.79 12.38
C LEU A 295 -6.09 14.63 11.55
N ILE A 296 -6.42 14.85 10.28
CA ILE A 296 -5.59 15.63 9.34
C ILE A 296 -5.34 17.07 9.81
N ILE A 297 -6.25 17.66 10.61
CA ILE A 297 -6.11 19.05 11.08
C ILE A 297 -4.92 19.18 12.05
N SER A 298 -4.61 18.12 12.79
CA SER A 298 -3.54 18.10 13.78
C SER A 298 -2.23 17.46 13.29
N GLU A 299 -2.15 17.18 11.97
CA GLU A 299 -0.98 16.54 11.33
C GLU A 299 0.27 17.43 11.42
N ASN A 300 1.39 16.84 11.86
CA ASN A 300 2.71 17.46 11.90
C ASN A 300 3.69 16.66 11.03
N ARG A 301 3.89 17.11 9.79
CA ARG A 301 4.73 16.42 8.80
C ARG A 301 6.22 16.44 9.13
N ASN A 302 6.68 17.35 9.99
CA ASN A 302 8.09 17.39 10.41
C ASN A 302 8.46 16.24 11.36
N LEU A 303 7.46 15.55 11.89
CA LEU A 303 7.60 14.42 12.80
C LEU A 303 6.95 13.20 12.17
N PHE A 304 7.75 12.21 11.78
CA PHE A 304 7.22 11.02 11.12
C PHE A 304 8.04 9.77 11.45
N LYS A 305 7.41 8.62 11.33
CA LYS A 305 8.04 7.30 11.25
C LYS A 305 8.08 6.91 9.76
N LEU A 306 9.07 6.12 9.34
CA LEU A 306 9.22 5.69 7.96
C LEU A 306 9.32 4.17 7.91
N PHE A 307 8.28 3.51 7.40
CA PHE A 307 8.20 2.07 7.28
C PHE A 307 8.51 1.60 5.86
N PHE A 308 8.92 0.34 5.72
CA PHE A 308 9.01 -0.30 4.41
C PHE A 308 7.63 -0.58 3.85
N SER A 309 7.48 -0.49 2.53
CA SER A 309 6.24 -0.86 1.86
C SER A 309 5.93 -2.36 1.91
N ASP A 310 6.93 -3.17 2.28
CA ASP A 310 6.81 -4.62 2.45
C ASP A 310 7.69 -5.13 3.59
N VAL A 311 7.12 -5.93 4.49
CA VAL A 311 7.83 -6.47 5.65
C VAL A 311 8.92 -7.48 5.27
N GLY A 312 8.73 -8.23 4.18
CA GLY A 312 9.75 -9.14 3.66
C GLY A 312 11.00 -8.41 3.20
N LEU A 313 10.84 -7.22 2.61
CA LEU A 313 11.97 -6.35 2.27
C LEU A 313 12.68 -5.82 3.51
N LEU A 314 11.96 -5.47 4.58
CA LEU A 314 12.56 -5.10 5.86
C LEU A 314 13.35 -6.25 6.46
N THR A 315 12.76 -7.46 6.56
CA THR A 315 13.44 -8.63 7.11
C THR A 315 14.59 -9.11 6.24
N SER A 316 14.59 -8.79 4.94
CA SER A 316 15.72 -9.10 4.07
C SER A 316 17.03 -8.40 4.48
N CYS A 317 16.92 -7.28 5.22
CA CYS A 317 18.07 -6.58 5.81
C CYS A 317 18.70 -7.34 6.99
N TYR A 318 18.03 -8.37 7.52
CA TYR A 318 18.51 -9.15 8.67
C TYR A 318 19.30 -10.40 8.22
N SER A 319 20.17 -10.90 9.09
CA SER A 319 20.90 -12.15 8.80
C SER A 319 19.96 -13.35 8.75
N ASN A 320 20.37 -14.41 8.08
CA ASN A 320 19.57 -15.64 7.97
C ASN A 320 19.30 -16.27 9.35
N GLN A 321 20.25 -16.18 10.30
CA GLN A 321 20.07 -16.67 11.67
C GLN A 321 18.96 -15.90 12.38
N VAL A 322 18.89 -14.58 12.23
CA VAL A 322 17.81 -13.75 12.78
C VAL A 322 16.47 -14.12 12.16
N LYS A 323 16.40 -14.31 10.84
CA LYS A 323 15.18 -14.76 10.15
C LYS A 323 14.66 -16.10 10.69
N LEU A 324 15.55 -17.07 10.90
CA LEU A 324 15.20 -18.36 11.49
C LEU A 324 14.72 -18.22 12.94
N ALA A 325 15.38 -17.38 13.74
CA ALA A 325 14.96 -17.09 15.12
C ALA A 325 13.58 -16.44 15.18
N ILE A 326 13.25 -15.54 14.23
CA ILE A 326 11.90 -14.96 14.08
C ILE A 326 10.87 -16.06 13.81
N LEU A 327 11.11 -16.92 12.82
CA LEU A 327 10.20 -18.03 12.46
C LEU A 327 9.97 -18.99 13.64
N ASN A 328 11.01 -19.26 14.40
CA ASN A 328 10.95 -20.09 15.60
C ASN A 328 10.33 -19.37 16.81
N LYS A 329 9.91 -18.11 16.63
CA LYS A 329 9.33 -17.27 17.70
C LYS A 329 10.24 -17.16 18.93
N GLU A 330 11.56 -17.05 18.68
CA GLU A 330 12.55 -16.95 19.74
C GLU A 330 12.40 -15.63 20.50
N LYS A 331 12.28 -15.73 21.84
CA LYS A 331 12.01 -14.60 22.72
C LYS A 331 13.13 -13.54 22.77
N ALA A 332 14.32 -13.92 22.34
CA ALA A 332 15.48 -13.01 22.32
C ALA A 332 15.38 -11.95 21.20
N ILE A 333 14.52 -12.18 20.19
CA ILE A 333 14.36 -11.26 19.06
C ILE A 333 13.23 -10.26 19.36
N ASN A 334 13.55 -8.96 19.22
CA ASN A 334 12.56 -7.90 19.30
C ASN A 334 11.83 -7.77 17.94
N ASN A 335 10.60 -8.28 17.86
CA ASN A 335 9.78 -8.21 16.65
C ASN A 335 8.94 -6.93 16.55
N GLY A 336 9.10 -5.96 17.46
CA GLY A 336 8.28 -4.75 17.51
C GLY A 336 8.31 -3.94 16.22
N ALA A 337 9.49 -3.77 15.63
CA ALA A 337 9.63 -3.06 14.33
C ALA A 337 8.91 -3.79 13.19
N LEU A 338 8.99 -5.12 13.16
CA LEU A 338 8.34 -5.94 12.13
C LEU A 338 6.82 -5.92 12.24
N PHE A 339 6.30 -6.04 13.47
CA PHE A 339 4.87 -5.99 13.72
C PHE A 339 4.28 -4.62 13.34
N GLU A 340 4.94 -3.52 13.74
CA GLU A 340 4.50 -2.18 13.34
C GLU A 340 4.61 -1.98 11.82
N ASN A 341 5.63 -2.54 11.16
CA ASN A 341 5.75 -2.45 9.70
C ASN A 341 4.61 -3.16 9.00
N VAL A 342 4.20 -4.36 9.46
CA VAL A 342 3.02 -5.05 8.91
C VAL A 342 1.76 -4.21 9.11
N VAL A 343 1.58 -3.62 10.30
CA VAL A 343 0.40 -2.78 10.56
C VAL A 343 0.37 -1.57 9.64
N ALA A 344 1.49 -0.85 9.44
CA ALA A 344 1.57 0.25 8.48
C ALA A 344 1.22 -0.23 7.06
N GLN A 345 1.81 -1.34 6.61
CA GLN A 345 1.53 -1.93 5.29
C GLN A 345 0.07 -2.31 5.11
N GLU A 346 -0.56 -2.93 6.12
CA GLU A 346 -1.96 -3.34 6.09
C GLU A 346 -2.92 -2.14 6.08
N LEU A 347 -2.65 -1.12 6.90
CA LEU A 347 -3.45 0.10 6.94
C LEU A 347 -3.41 0.83 5.59
N LEU A 348 -2.22 0.97 4.99
CA LEU A 348 -2.05 1.58 3.67
C LEU A 348 -2.80 0.79 2.58
N ALA A 349 -2.66 -0.54 2.55
CA ALA A 349 -3.34 -1.40 1.58
C ALA A 349 -4.88 -1.35 1.68
N LYS A 350 -5.41 -0.96 2.84
CA LYS A 350 -6.84 -0.73 3.11
C LYS A 350 -7.24 0.73 2.98
N ARG A 351 -6.32 1.58 2.47
CA ARG A 351 -6.55 3.02 2.23
C ARG A 351 -6.87 3.82 3.50
N HIS A 352 -6.46 3.34 4.68
CA HIS A 352 -6.48 4.17 5.88
C HIS A 352 -5.41 5.24 5.79
N LYS A 353 -5.74 6.43 6.25
CA LYS A 353 -4.75 7.45 6.53
C LYS A 353 -4.25 7.23 7.95
N GLU A 354 -3.00 6.79 8.06
CA GLU A 354 -2.40 6.41 9.31
C GLU A 354 -1.55 7.55 9.90
N TYR A 355 -1.67 7.69 11.21
CA TYR A 355 -0.90 8.64 12.00
C TYR A 355 -0.31 7.95 13.21
N TYR A 356 0.64 8.57 13.88
CA TYR A 356 1.02 8.23 15.24
C TYR A 356 0.82 9.45 16.14
N PHE A 357 0.67 9.21 17.43
CA PHE A 357 0.55 10.29 18.41
C PHE A 357 1.71 10.22 19.37
N ASN A 358 2.35 11.36 19.67
CA ASN A 358 3.39 11.44 20.68
C ASN A 358 3.32 12.81 21.40
N SER A 359 3.15 12.78 22.70
CA SER A 359 3.21 13.96 23.53
C SER A 359 4.01 13.71 24.82
N LYS A 360 4.65 14.77 25.36
CA LYS A 360 5.43 14.68 26.60
C LYS A 360 4.57 14.28 27.82
N GLN A 361 3.29 14.65 27.82
CA GLN A 361 2.38 14.42 28.94
C GLN A 361 1.72 13.04 28.90
N GLN A 362 1.38 12.53 27.72
CA GLN A 362 0.57 11.33 27.57
C GLN A 362 1.36 10.11 27.07
N GLY A 363 2.52 10.34 26.44
CA GLY A 363 3.34 9.30 25.85
C GLY A 363 3.08 9.11 24.38
N GLU A 364 3.47 7.96 23.83
CA GLU A 364 3.38 7.62 22.40
C GLU A 364 2.37 6.50 22.17
N LEU A 365 1.51 6.67 21.15
CA LEU A 365 0.67 5.63 20.54
C LEU A 365 1.28 5.24 19.21
N ASP A 366 1.35 3.95 18.91
CA ASP A 366 2.01 3.43 17.72
C ASP A 366 1.32 3.89 16.44
N PHE A 367 -0.03 3.77 16.40
CA PHE A 367 -0.85 4.31 15.32
C PHE A 367 -2.15 4.93 15.85
N VAL A 368 -2.70 5.86 15.08
CA VAL A 368 -4.04 6.43 15.26
C VAL A 368 -4.68 6.57 13.89
N ILE A 369 -5.88 6.03 13.74
CA ILE A 369 -6.64 6.07 12.48
C ILE A 369 -8.04 6.64 12.70
N GLU A 370 -8.67 7.05 11.60
CA GLU A 370 -10.12 7.25 11.52
C GLU A 370 -10.75 5.95 11.01
N LEU A 371 -11.66 5.39 11.79
CA LEU A 371 -12.40 4.18 11.44
C LEU A 371 -13.88 4.44 11.66
N ASP A 372 -14.69 4.37 10.61
CA ASP A 372 -16.14 4.60 10.64
C ASP A 372 -16.55 5.87 11.41
N GLY A 373 -15.82 6.97 11.16
CA GLY A 373 -16.08 8.27 11.79
C GLY A 373 -15.66 8.36 13.26
N LYS A 374 -14.81 7.44 13.75
CA LYS A 374 -14.26 7.41 15.10
C LYS A 374 -12.75 7.48 15.09
N VAL A 375 -12.17 8.05 16.15
CA VAL A 375 -10.71 7.96 16.40
C VAL A 375 -10.43 6.64 17.06
N VAL A 376 -9.60 5.81 16.43
CA VAL A 376 -9.18 4.51 16.97
C VAL A 376 -7.66 4.46 17.11
N PRO A 377 -7.15 4.51 18.35
CA PRO A 377 -5.75 4.19 18.63
C PRO A 377 -5.45 2.71 18.44
N LEU A 378 -4.28 2.41 17.86
CA LEU A 378 -3.75 1.07 17.75
C LEU A 378 -2.42 1.01 18.50
N GLU A 379 -2.29 0.06 19.41
CA GLU A 379 -1.08 -0.25 20.17
C GLU A 379 -0.56 -1.62 19.74
N ILE A 380 0.72 -1.71 19.37
CA ILE A 380 1.31 -2.94 18.82
C ILE A 380 2.26 -3.56 19.83
N LYS A 381 2.05 -4.83 20.14
CA LYS A 381 2.84 -5.57 21.12
C LYS A 381 3.34 -6.89 20.58
N SER A 382 4.64 -7.04 20.46
CA SER A 382 5.31 -8.29 20.03
C SER A 382 5.83 -9.14 21.20
N GLY A 383 5.54 -8.77 22.45
CA GLY A 383 6.04 -9.46 23.64
C GLY A 383 4.92 -9.89 24.59
N LYS A 384 5.32 -10.62 25.67
CA LYS A 384 4.39 -11.14 26.68
C LYS A 384 3.70 -10.07 27.53
N ASP A 385 4.33 -8.90 27.69
CA ASP A 385 3.81 -7.79 28.51
C ASP A 385 2.80 -6.92 27.75
N TYR A 386 2.00 -7.54 26.86
CA TYR A 386 1.06 -6.83 25.99
C TYR A 386 -0.09 -6.13 26.74
N LYS A 387 -0.26 -6.38 28.07
CA LYS A 387 -1.23 -5.68 28.91
C LYS A 387 -0.72 -4.36 29.54
N ARG A 388 0.52 -3.95 29.25
CA ARG A 388 1.07 -2.69 29.76
C ARG A 388 1.03 -1.60 28.69
N HIS A 389 0.18 -0.59 28.87
CA HIS A 389 0.00 0.53 27.93
C HIS A 389 -0.26 1.84 28.65
N SER A 390 0.77 2.43 29.26
CA SER A 390 0.64 3.68 30.01
C SER A 390 0.13 4.84 29.14
N ALA A 391 0.69 5.01 27.94
CA ALA A 391 0.28 6.07 27.01
C ALA A 391 -1.18 5.91 26.58
N LEU A 392 -1.58 4.70 26.17
CA LEU A 392 -2.95 4.42 25.79
C LEU A 392 -3.93 4.69 26.94
N ASN A 393 -3.58 4.29 28.16
CA ASN A 393 -4.41 4.56 29.35
C ASN A 393 -4.56 6.05 29.64
N ASN A 394 -3.50 6.85 29.42
CA ASN A 394 -3.57 8.30 29.59
C ASN A 394 -4.48 8.94 28.54
N VAL A 395 -4.38 8.51 27.29
CA VAL A 395 -5.19 9.00 26.17
C VAL A 395 -6.67 8.62 26.35
N LEU A 396 -6.97 7.38 26.75
CA LEU A 396 -8.35 6.91 27.01
C LEU A 396 -9.04 7.62 28.18
N LYS A 397 -8.27 8.11 29.18
CA LYS A 397 -8.80 8.91 30.30
C LYS A 397 -9.11 10.36 29.93
N ASN A 398 -8.55 10.85 28.81
CA ASN A 398 -8.76 12.24 28.38
C ASN A 398 -10.10 12.35 27.65
N GLU A 399 -11.12 12.83 28.37
CA GLU A 399 -12.47 12.99 27.84
C GLU A 399 -12.56 13.95 26.60
N ASN A 400 -11.60 14.87 26.47
CA ASN A 400 -11.56 15.78 25.32
C ASN A 400 -11.31 15.08 23.99
N TYR A 401 -10.75 13.85 24.01
CA TYR A 401 -10.46 13.10 22.78
C TYR A 401 -11.64 12.25 22.31
N LYS A 402 -12.65 12.03 23.19
CA LYS A 402 -13.87 11.26 22.87
C LYS A 402 -13.58 9.87 22.26
N ILE A 403 -12.49 9.23 22.69
CA ILE A 403 -12.11 7.90 22.19
C ILE A 403 -13.02 6.88 22.87
N GLU A 404 -13.76 6.12 22.07
CA GLU A 404 -14.71 5.10 22.52
C GLU A 404 -14.04 3.73 22.71
N GLU A 405 -13.10 3.39 21.83
CA GLU A 405 -12.36 2.14 21.86
C GLU A 405 -10.93 2.29 21.34
N ALA A 406 -10.08 1.35 21.67
CA ALA A 406 -8.70 1.25 21.17
C ALA A 406 -8.34 -0.22 21.00
N TYR A 407 -7.56 -0.55 19.99
CA TYR A 407 -7.14 -1.90 19.69
C TYR A 407 -5.70 -2.14 20.12
N ILE A 408 -5.47 -3.25 20.79
CA ILE A 408 -4.16 -3.75 21.16
C ILE A 408 -3.89 -5.01 20.33
N LEU A 409 -3.02 -4.89 19.34
CA LEU A 409 -2.65 -5.98 18.45
C LEU A 409 -1.43 -6.70 19.01
N SER A 410 -1.56 -7.99 19.26
CA SER A 410 -0.53 -8.81 19.91
C SER A 410 -0.59 -10.28 19.46
N GLU A 411 0.21 -11.13 20.07
CA GLU A 411 0.11 -12.59 19.93
C GLU A 411 -1.06 -13.19 20.75
N GLY A 412 -1.70 -12.40 21.62
CA GLY A 412 -2.83 -12.85 22.42
C GLY A 412 -4.12 -13.02 21.63
N ASN A 413 -5.06 -13.79 22.19
CA ASN A 413 -6.38 -13.98 21.61
C ASN A 413 -7.30 -12.76 21.89
N ILE A 414 -8.52 -12.75 21.35
CA ILE A 414 -9.48 -11.65 21.54
C ILE A 414 -9.91 -11.59 23.00
N GLU A 415 -9.80 -10.40 23.59
CA GLU A 415 -10.24 -10.09 24.96
C GLU A 415 -10.70 -8.63 25.03
N ILE A 416 -11.69 -8.31 25.85
CA ILE A 416 -12.21 -6.94 26.00
C ILE A 416 -12.05 -6.51 27.47
N GLU A 417 -11.41 -5.36 27.66
CA GLU A 417 -11.27 -4.71 28.98
C GLU A 417 -11.71 -3.23 28.90
N GLY A 418 -12.97 -2.95 29.15
CA GLY A 418 -13.53 -1.59 29.01
C GLY A 418 -13.46 -1.09 27.58
N LYS A 419 -12.71 0.01 27.35
CA LYS A 419 -12.49 0.58 26.01
C LYS A 419 -11.35 -0.12 25.23
N ARG A 420 -10.66 -1.07 25.84
CA ARG A 420 -9.53 -1.78 25.23
C ARG A 420 -9.99 -3.09 24.65
N VAL A 421 -9.72 -3.29 23.37
CA VAL A 421 -10.00 -4.53 22.65
C VAL A 421 -8.67 -5.14 22.25
N TYR A 422 -8.28 -6.21 22.92
CA TYR A 422 -7.09 -6.99 22.55
C TYR A 422 -7.45 -7.89 21.39
N MET A 423 -6.58 -7.96 20.40
CA MET A 423 -6.79 -8.78 19.20
C MET A 423 -5.49 -9.45 18.79
N PRO A 424 -5.57 -10.67 18.23
CA PRO A 424 -4.44 -11.25 17.53
C PRO A 424 -3.93 -10.33 16.42
N ILE A 425 -2.61 -10.18 16.29
CA ILE A 425 -1.99 -9.28 15.30
C ILE A 425 -2.48 -9.57 13.87
N TYR A 426 -2.75 -10.81 13.52
CA TYR A 426 -3.23 -11.19 12.20
C TYR A 426 -4.66 -10.68 11.90
N MET A 427 -5.43 -10.27 12.94
CA MET A 427 -6.77 -9.69 12.76
C MET A 427 -6.75 -8.31 12.10
N ILE A 428 -5.58 -7.66 11.99
CA ILE A 428 -5.40 -6.43 11.22
C ILE A 428 -5.91 -6.59 9.77
N MET A 429 -5.92 -7.81 9.23
CA MET A 429 -6.44 -8.09 7.89
C MET A 429 -7.92 -7.78 7.71
N PHE A 430 -8.69 -7.59 8.80
CA PHE A 430 -10.12 -7.27 8.77
C PHE A 430 -10.43 -5.82 9.14
N LEU A 431 -9.43 -4.99 9.43
CA LEU A 431 -9.62 -3.60 9.81
C LEU A 431 -9.85 -2.76 8.56
N GLU A 432 -11.07 -2.70 8.10
CA GLU A 432 -11.50 -1.98 6.90
C GLU A 432 -12.61 -0.99 7.29
N ASN A 433 -12.67 0.19 6.64
CA ASN A 433 -13.80 1.10 6.79
C ASN A 433 -15.06 0.51 6.14
N THR A 434 -16.20 0.79 6.72
CA THR A 434 -17.48 0.49 6.08
C THR A 434 -17.64 1.37 4.84
N GLU A 435 -17.83 0.76 3.68
CA GLU A 435 -18.08 1.51 2.45
C GLU A 435 -19.42 2.26 2.53
N LEU A 436 -19.41 3.53 2.15
CA LEU A 436 -20.62 4.33 2.00
C LEU A 436 -21.34 3.93 0.70
N THR A 437 -21.94 2.75 0.70
CA THR A 437 -22.73 2.28 -0.43
C THR A 437 -24.15 2.84 -0.35
N ASN A 438 -24.63 3.45 -1.44
CA ASN A 438 -26.01 3.92 -1.60
C ASN A 438 -26.51 4.93 -0.53
N THR A 439 -25.62 5.75 0.01
CA THR A 439 -26.04 6.85 0.90
C THR A 439 -26.64 7.95 0.06
N ILE A 440 -27.97 7.93 -0.09
CA ILE A 440 -28.72 8.99 -0.79
C ILE A 440 -29.11 10.04 0.23
N TYR A 441 -28.49 11.22 0.15
CA TYR A 441 -28.93 12.39 0.90
C TYR A 441 -29.70 13.32 -0.03
N LYS A 442 -31.02 13.42 0.16
CA LYS A 442 -31.88 14.31 -0.59
C LYS A 442 -32.14 15.56 0.25
N ILE A 443 -31.77 16.71 -0.30
CA ILE A 443 -32.12 18.01 0.33
C ILE A 443 -33.62 18.19 0.18
N ASP A 444 -34.29 18.44 1.30
CA ASP A 444 -35.66 18.90 1.33
C ASP A 444 -35.65 20.40 1.17
N LEU A 445 -36.23 20.88 0.05
CA LEU A 445 -36.38 22.29 -0.29
C LEU A 445 -37.84 22.71 -0.21
N ASP A 446 -38.75 21.89 0.35
CA ASP A 446 -40.15 22.19 0.51
C ASP A 446 -40.29 23.44 1.39
N GLY A 447 -40.93 24.48 0.84
CA GLY A 447 -41.10 25.77 1.49
C GLY A 447 -40.04 26.84 1.19
N LEU A 448 -39.01 26.51 0.39
CA LEU A 448 -38.01 27.44 -0.12
C LEU A 448 -38.10 27.67 -1.64
N GLY A 449 -38.93 26.92 -2.33
CA GLY A 449 -39.29 27.14 -3.73
C GLY A 449 -40.51 28.05 -3.83
N GLU A 450 -40.62 28.81 -4.95
CA GLU A 450 -41.68 29.81 -5.20
C GLU A 450 -43.06 29.39 -4.77
#